data_79ad2b1cbd24456d566b0c8187ca50dd
#
_entry.id   79ad2b1cbd24456d566b0c8187ca50dd
#
_cell.length_a   1.000
_cell.length_b   1.000
_cell.length_c   1.000
_cell.angle_alpha   90.00
_cell.angle_beta   90.00
_cell.angle_gamma   90.00
#
_symmetry.space_group_name_H-M   'P 1'
#
loop_
_entity.id
_entity.type
_entity.pdbx_description
1 polymer ?
#
loop_
_entity_poly.entity_id
_entity_poly.type
_entity_poly.pdbx_seq_one_letter_code
_entity_poly.pdbx_strand_id
1 'polypeptide(L)'
;MEKLNLTQEWDKVFPKSDKVDHKKVTFHNRYGITLAADMYTPRGAEGKLPAIAVSGPFGAVKKQSSGLYAQKMAELGFLTIAFDPSYTGESGGTPRYVASPDINTEDFCAAVDFLSVQENVDPERIGIIGICGWGGMAINAAAIDTRIKATAAMTMYDMTRVTANGYFDAEDSEQARYEKKKAMNAQRTVDYKNGSYALAGGVVDPLPEDAPQFVKDYYAYYKTPRGYHPRSLNSNGGWNVTSSLSFLNMPILHYSSEIRSAVLLVHGEKAHSRYFSETAYSKLTGDNKELLIIPGANHTDLYDQMDIIPFEKLNAFFTEYLR
;
A
#
# COMPACT_ATOMS: atom_id res chain seq x y z
N MET A 1 -21.81 -10.09 -6.43
CA MET A 1 -20.77 -9.06 -6.15
C MET A 1 -21.47 -7.73 -5.85
N GLU A 2 -20.98 -7.01 -4.86
CA GLU A 2 -21.45 -5.65 -4.53
C GLU A 2 -21.26 -4.73 -5.75
N LYS A 3 -22.29 -3.94 -6.09
CA LYS A 3 -22.20 -2.95 -7.16
C LYS A 3 -21.60 -1.66 -6.61
N LEU A 4 -20.40 -1.32 -7.05
CA LEU A 4 -19.71 -0.13 -6.63
C LEU A 4 -20.08 1.09 -7.46
N ASN A 5 -20.11 2.27 -6.83
CA ASN A 5 -20.30 3.55 -7.52
C ASN A 5 -18.92 4.16 -7.82
N LEU A 6 -18.44 3.95 -9.04
CA LEU A 6 -17.11 4.39 -9.47
C LEU A 6 -17.16 5.77 -10.15
N THR A 7 -16.32 6.69 -9.71
CA THR A 7 -16.13 7.99 -10.34
C THR A 7 -15.55 7.83 -11.75
N GLN A 8 -16.19 8.40 -12.75
CA GLN A 8 -15.75 8.29 -14.16
C GLN A 8 -14.77 9.41 -14.55
N GLU A 9 -14.75 10.52 -13.82
CA GLU A 9 -13.86 11.64 -14.06
C GLU A 9 -12.40 11.32 -13.66
N TRP A 10 -11.46 12.06 -14.25
CA TRP A 10 -10.05 12.01 -13.86
C TRP A 10 -9.85 12.84 -12.59
N ASP A 11 -10.09 12.24 -11.42
CA ASP A 11 -10.00 12.85 -10.11
C ASP A 11 -8.67 12.51 -9.38
N LYS A 12 -7.63 12.25 -10.14
CA LYS A 12 -6.32 11.88 -9.61
C LYS A 12 -5.43 13.10 -9.36
N VAL A 13 -4.56 13.01 -8.36
CA VAL A 13 -3.62 14.08 -8.00
C VAL A 13 -2.40 14.18 -8.93
N PHE A 14 -2.40 13.42 -10.00
CA PHE A 14 -1.36 13.43 -11.03
C PHE A 14 -1.99 13.53 -12.43
N PRO A 15 -1.25 14.06 -13.43
CA PRO A 15 -1.77 14.24 -14.78
C PRO A 15 -1.98 12.91 -15.48
N LYS A 16 -2.95 12.89 -16.39
CA LYS A 16 -3.23 11.74 -17.25
C LYS A 16 -2.13 11.63 -18.32
N SER A 17 -1.60 10.42 -18.49
CA SER A 17 -0.65 10.11 -19.57
C SER A 17 -1.39 9.80 -20.87
N ASP A 18 -0.82 10.23 -21.99
CA ASP A 18 -1.25 9.88 -23.35
C ASP A 18 -0.60 8.58 -23.88
N LYS A 19 0.35 8.02 -23.13
CA LYS A 19 1.06 6.78 -23.50
C LYS A 19 0.36 5.52 -23.06
N VAL A 20 -0.69 5.66 -22.26
CA VAL A 20 -1.41 4.51 -21.70
C VAL A 20 -2.92 4.64 -21.90
N ASP A 21 -3.59 3.51 -22.07
CA ASP A 21 -5.03 3.42 -22.00
C ASP A 21 -5.44 3.13 -20.55
N HIS A 22 -6.48 3.81 -20.08
CA HIS A 22 -6.98 3.72 -18.72
C HIS A 22 -8.44 3.29 -18.70
N LYS A 23 -8.75 2.33 -17.83
CA LYS A 23 -10.14 1.95 -17.52
C LYS A 23 -10.31 1.59 -16.07
N LYS A 24 -11.52 1.75 -15.56
CA LYS A 24 -11.92 1.25 -14.24
C LYS A 24 -12.29 -0.20 -14.31
N VAL A 25 -11.83 -0.97 -13.32
CA VAL A 25 -12.14 -2.39 -13.17
C VAL A 25 -12.53 -2.71 -11.73
N THR A 26 -13.23 -3.81 -11.53
CA THR A 26 -13.56 -4.35 -10.22
C THR A 26 -13.25 -5.84 -10.19
N PHE A 27 -12.82 -6.30 -9.03
CA PHE A 27 -12.61 -7.71 -8.73
C PHE A 27 -13.00 -7.98 -7.28
N HIS A 28 -12.97 -9.21 -6.83
CA HIS A 28 -13.33 -9.53 -5.45
C HIS A 28 -12.24 -10.39 -4.81
N ASN A 29 -12.05 -10.22 -3.52
CA ASN A 29 -11.20 -11.07 -2.74
C ASN A 29 -11.94 -12.34 -2.28
N ARG A 30 -11.22 -13.30 -1.70
CA ARG A 30 -11.83 -14.57 -1.21
C ARG A 30 -12.84 -14.38 -0.07
N TYR A 31 -12.88 -13.20 0.54
CA TYR A 31 -13.90 -12.84 1.52
C TYR A 31 -15.17 -12.24 0.90
N GLY A 32 -15.23 -12.14 -0.44
CA GLY A 32 -16.37 -11.61 -1.18
C GLY A 32 -16.44 -10.09 -1.20
N ILE A 33 -15.40 -9.37 -0.73
CA ILE A 33 -15.35 -7.92 -0.79
C ILE A 33 -14.95 -7.51 -2.20
N THR A 34 -15.76 -6.62 -2.82
CA THR A 34 -15.48 -6.09 -4.15
C THR A 34 -14.49 -4.95 -4.05
N LEU A 35 -13.37 -5.05 -4.78
CA LEU A 35 -12.32 -4.05 -4.87
C LEU A 35 -12.47 -3.23 -6.15
N ALA A 36 -12.21 -1.92 -6.04
CA ALA A 36 -12.16 -0.99 -7.16
C ALA A 36 -10.71 -0.70 -7.55
N ALA A 37 -10.41 -0.80 -8.84
CA ALA A 37 -9.09 -0.49 -9.37
C ALA A 37 -9.14 0.39 -10.61
N ASP A 38 -8.04 1.10 -10.84
CA ASP A 38 -7.70 1.75 -12.09
C ASP A 38 -6.68 0.87 -12.83
N MET A 39 -7.02 0.41 -14.02
CA MET A 39 -6.16 -0.39 -14.87
C MET A 39 -5.54 0.47 -15.96
N TYR A 40 -4.24 0.32 -16.14
CA TYR A 40 -3.46 1.02 -17.15
C TYR A 40 -2.79 0.00 -18.08
N THR A 41 -2.96 0.19 -19.37
CA THR A 41 -2.36 -0.68 -20.40
C THR A 41 -1.48 0.18 -21.31
N PRO A 42 -0.24 -0.21 -21.61
CA PRO A 42 0.59 0.50 -22.58
C PRO A 42 -0.16 0.64 -23.92
N ARG A 43 -0.22 1.85 -24.48
CA ARG A 43 -0.93 2.09 -25.73
C ARG A 43 -0.23 1.39 -26.90
N GLY A 44 -1.00 0.65 -27.69
CA GLY A 44 -0.48 -0.09 -28.85
C GLY A 44 0.32 -1.35 -28.49
N ALA A 45 0.27 -1.78 -27.23
CA ALA A 45 0.90 -3.05 -26.84
C ALA A 45 0.15 -4.24 -27.44
N GLU A 46 0.90 -5.21 -27.93
CA GLU A 46 0.40 -6.45 -28.52
C GLU A 46 0.84 -7.67 -27.69
N GLY A 47 0.03 -8.73 -27.76
CA GLY A 47 0.32 -9.98 -27.07
C GLY A 47 0.10 -9.94 -25.57
N LYS A 48 0.71 -10.88 -24.87
CA LYS A 48 0.63 -11.00 -23.41
C LYS A 48 1.72 -10.20 -22.72
N LEU A 49 1.32 -9.34 -21.80
CA LEU A 49 2.19 -8.46 -21.05
C LEU A 49 2.52 -9.02 -19.66
N PRO A 50 3.69 -8.67 -19.11
CA PRO A 50 3.90 -8.78 -17.67
C PRO A 50 2.99 -7.79 -16.95
N ALA A 51 2.52 -8.15 -15.75
CA ALA A 51 1.57 -7.32 -15.02
C ALA A 51 2.02 -6.99 -13.60
N ILE A 52 1.60 -5.81 -13.09
CA ILE A 52 1.95 -5.34 -11.76
C ILE A 52 0.71 -4.80 -11.05
N ALA A 53 0.43 -5.30 -9.84
CA ALA A 53 -0.57 -4.72 -8.95
C ALA A 53 0.09 -3.76 -7.96
N VAL A 54 -0.52 -2.58 -7.75
CA VAL A 54 0.03 -1.51 -6.93
C VAL A 54 -0.99 -1.08 -5.87
N SER A 55 -0.56 -0.91 -4.62
CA SER A 55 -1.39 -0.31 -3.57
C SER A 55 -0.57 0.49 -2.55
N GLY A 56 -1.27 1.34 -1.81
CA GLY A 56 -0.69 2.22 -0.79
C GLY A 56 -0.60 3.69 -1.24
N PRO A 57 -0.13 4.55 -0.37
CA PRO A 57 0.19 4.36 1.06
C PRO A 57 -1.00 3.94 1.94
N PHE A 58 -0.73 3.52 3.17
CA PHE A 58 -1.76 3.16 4.16
C PHE A 58 -2.61 4.41 4.50
N GLY A 59 -3.93 4.32 4.27
CA GLY A 59 -4.85 5.46 4.41
C GLY A 59 -4.94 6.38 3.18
N ALA A 60 -4.18 6.10 2.11
CA ALA A 60 -4.34 6.73 0.81
C ALA A 60 -5.35 5.98 -0.07
N VAL A 61 -5.61 6.51 -1.26
CA VAL A 61 -6.43 5.89 -2.30
C VAL A 61 -5.66 5.79 -3.61
N LYS A 62 -6.13 4.93 -4.51
CA LYS A 62 -5.55 4.70 -5.86
C LYS A 62 -5.47 5.95 -6.77
N LYS A 63 -6.02 7.07 -6.30
CA LYS A 63 -5.98 8.37 -6.98
C LYS A 63 -4.73 9.19 -6.64
N GLN A 64 -3.93 8.68 -5.71
CA GLN A 64 -2.71 9.28 -5.19
C GLN A 64 -1.48 8.47 -5.65
N SER A 65 -0.50 8.25 -4.81
CA SER A 65 0.79 7.62 -5.11
C SER A 65 0.68 6.29 -5.88
N SER A 66 -0.16 5.35 -5.44
CA SER A 66 -0.26 4.04 -6.13
C SER A 66 -0.74 4.15 -7.57
N GLY A 67 -1.66 5.08 -7.86
CA GLY A 67 -2.08 5.34 -9.24
C GLY A 67 -0.98 5.97 -10.09
N LEU A 68 -0.17 6.87 -9.51
CA LEU A 68 1.00 7.44 -10.19
C LEU A 68 2.01 6.35 -10.56
N TYR A 69 2.35 5.48 -9.60
CA TYR A 69 3.26 4.35 -9.86
C TYR A 69 2.70 3.40 -10.94
N ALA A 70 1.41 3.05 -10.84
CA ALA A 70 0.79 2.18 -11.83
C ALA A 70 0.81 2.79 -13.23
N GLN A 71 0.44 4.08 -13.38
CA GLN A 71 0.51 4.76 -14.66
C GLN A 71 1.95 4.80 -15.20
N LYS A 72 2.93 5.10 -14.33
CA LYS A 72 4.32 5.21 -14.76
C LYS A 72 4.91 3.87 -15.18
N MET A 73 4.63 2.79 -14.44
CA MET A 73 5.07 1.45 -14.83
C MET A 73 4.38 0.97 -16.11
N ALA A 74 3.13 1.42 -16.37
CA ALA A 74 2.46 1.13 -17.64
C ALA A 74 3.12 1.87 -18.83
N GLU A 75 3.59 3.11 -18.64
CA GLU A 75 4.41 3.80 -19.66
C GLU A 75 5.71 3.04 -20.00
N LEU A 76 6.20 2.22 -19.06
CA LEU A 76 7.41 1.42 -19.19
C LEU A 76 7.16 -0.01 -19.73
N GLY A 77 5.91 -0.34 -20.11
CA GLY A 77 5.59 -1.57 -20.83
C GLY A 77 4.87 -2.65 -20.03
N PHE A 78 4.46 -2.39 -18.80
CA PHE A 78 3.71 -3.34 -17.97
C PHE A 78 2.20 -3.06 -18.05
N LEU A 79 1.36 -4.10 -18.00
CA LEU A 79 -0.03 -3.89 -17.66
C LEU A 79 -0.14 -3.71 -16.15
N THR A 80 -0.78 -2.65 -15.68
CA THR A 80 -0.82 -2.36 -14.26
C THR A 80 -2.21 -2.11 -13.74
N ILE A 81 -2.43 -2.40 -12.46
CA ILE A 81 -3.60 -1.95 -11.71
C ILE A 81 -3.18 -1.23 -10.44
N ALA A 82 -3.85 -0.12 -10.12
CA ALA A 82 -3.83 0.47 -8.79
C ALA A 82 -5.19 0.26 -8.15
N PHE A 83 -5.26 -0.34 -6.97
CA PHE A 83 -6.53 -0.64 -6.32
C PHE A 83 -6.68 0.06 -4.97
N ASP A 84 -7.92 0.40 -4.62
CA ASP A 84 -8.27 0.77 -3.25
C ASP A 84 -8.40 -0.49 -2.40
N PRO A 85 -7.85 -0.51 -1.19
CA PRO A 85 -8.02 -1.63 -0.27
C PRO A 85 -9.49 -1.89 0.10
N SER A 86 -9.78 -3.11 0.55
CA SER A 86 -11.05 -3.43 1.21
C SER A 86 -11.41 -2.37 2.24
N TYR A 87 -12.68 -2.01 2.33
CA TYR A 87 -13.27 -1.04 3.26
C TYR A 87 -12.92 0.43 3.05
N THR A 88 -12.12 0.78 2.05
CA THR A 88 -11.64 2.15 1.82
C THR A 88 -11.83 2.62 0.37
N GLY A 89 -11.72 3.91 0.15
CA GLY A 89 -11.83 4.49 -1.19
C GLY A 89 -13.14 4.14 -1.89
N GLU A 90 -13.04 3.71 -3.14
CA GLU A 90 -14.16 3.23 -3.95
C GLU A 90 -14.42 1.72 -3.79
N SER A 91 -13.58 0.98 -3.06
CA SER A 91 -13.78 -0.45 -2.76
C SER A 91 -14.91 -0.65 -1.75
N GLY A 92 -15.50 -1.82 -1.80
CA GLY A 92 -16.60 -2.23 -0.93
C GLY A 92 -16.17 -2.67 0.46
N GLY A 93 -17.10 -3.32 1.13
CA GLY A 93 -16.93 -3.84 2.49
C GLY A 93 -17.51 -2.94 3.57
N THR A 94 -18.08 -3.58 4.59
CA THR A 94 -18.67 -2.95 5.79
C THR A 94 -18.21 -3.66 7.05
N PRO A 95 -17.94 -2.93 8.14
CA PRO A 95 -17.99 -1.46 8.26
C PRO A 95 -16.90 -0.78 7.44
N ARG A 96 -17.09 0.50 7.12
CA ARG A 96 -16.08 1.29 6.39
C ARG A 96 -14.89 1.62 7.29
N TYR A 97 -13.74 1.92 6.66
CA TYR A 97 -12.53 2.44 7.29
C TYR A 97 -11.88 1.46 8.28
N VAL A 98 -11.92 0.19 7.91
CA VAL A 98 -11.26 -0.91 8.61
C VAL A 98 -9.99 -1.31 7.86
N ALA A 99 -8.97 -1.69 8.59
CA ALA A 99 -7.78 -2.37 8.07
C ALA A 99 -7.57 -3.68 8.83
N SER A 100 -6.98 -4.65 8.17
CA SER A 100 -6.60 -5.93 8.75
C SER A 100 -5.36 -6.49 8.06
N PRO A 101 -4.36 -6.98 8.79
CA PRO A 101 -3.18 -7.59 8.17
C PRO A 101 -3.53 -8.73 7.22
N ASP A 102 -4.51 -9.55 7.59
CA ASP A 102 -4.98 -10.68 6.78
C ASP A 102 -5.71 -10.20 5.52
N ILE A 103 -6.77 -9.39 5.69
CA ILE A 103 -7.60 -8.95 4.56
C ILE A 103 -6.82 -8.08 3.58
N ASN A 104 -5.96 -7.19 4.07
CA ASN A 104 -5.17 -6.33 3.20
C ASN A 104 -4.04 -7.10 2.49
N THR A 105 -3.48 -8.13 3.10
CA THR A 105 -2.58 -9.06 2.38
C THR A 105 -3.35 -9.81 1.28
N GLU A 106 -4.56 -10.30 1.60
CA GLU A 106 -5.46 -10.96 0.65
C GLU A 106 -5.84 -10.06 -0.53
N ASP A 107 -6.00 -8.74 -0.32
CA ASP A 107 -6.31 -7.80 -1.41
C ASP A 107 -5.25 -7.82 -2.52
N PHE A 108 -3.96 -8.03 -2.18
CA PHE A 108 -2.91 -8.28 -3.19
C PHE A 108 -3.08 -9.63 -3.89
N CYS A 109 -3.38 -10.69 -3.15
CA CYS A 109 -3.61 -12.02 -3.74
C CYS A 109 -4.80 -11.99 -4.71
N ALA A 110 -5.89 -11.30 -4.33
CA ALA A 110 -7.04 -11.08 -5.21
C ALA A 110 -6.71 -10.25 -6.46
N ALA A 111 -5.81 -9.28 -6.34
CA ALA A 111 -5.31 -8.54 -7.49
C ALA A 111 -4.52 -9.46 -8.45
N VAL A 112 -3.75 -10.41 -7.91
CA VAL A 112 -3.06 -11.44 -8.69
C VAL A 112 -4.07 -12.38 -9.36
N ASP A 113 -5.13 -12.82 -8.67
CA ASP A 113 -6.23 -13.60 -9.27
C ASP A 113 -6.83 -12.89 -10.47
N PHE A 114 -7.16 -11.61 -10.29
CA PHE A 114 -7.74 -10.78 -11.35
C PHE A 114 -6.79 -10.65 -12.55
N LEU A 115 -5.52 -10.36 -12.33
CA LEU A 115 -4.52 -10.21 -13.39
C LEU A 115 -4.28 -11.53 -14.12
N SER A 116 -4.26 -12.65 -13.42
CA SER A 116 -3.98 -13.97 -13.99
C SER A 116 -5.00 -14.44 -15.04
N VAL A 117 -6.21 -13.88 -15.02
CA VAL A 117 -7.30 -14.25 -15.95
C VAL A 117 -7.51 -13.22 -17.06
N GLN A 118 -6.71 -12.14 -17.12
CA GLN A 118 -6.80 -11.19 -18.22
C GLN A 118 -6.20 -11.78 -19.50
N GLU A 119 -6.90 -11.65 -20.64
CA GLU A 119 -6.46 -12.21 -21.92
C GLU A 119 -5.08 -11.70 -22.38
N ASN A 120 -4.78 -10.44 -22.07
CA ASN A 120 -3.55 -9.75 -22.44
C ASN A 120 -2.48 -9.76 -21.32
N VAL A 121 -2.60 -10.61 -20.30
CA VAL A 121 -1.62 -10.82 -19.25
C VAL A 121 -0.99 -12.20 -19.36
N ASP A 122 0.30 -12.29 -19.14
CA ASP A 122 0.99 -13.54 -18.90
C ASP A 122 0.91 -13.89 -17.40
N PRO A 123 0.16 -14.93 -17.00
CA PRO A 123 -0.05 -15.26 -15.59
C PRO A 123 1.24 -15.71 -14.87
N GLU A 124 2.30 -16.10 -15.62
CA GLU A 124 3.59 -16.43 -15.04
C GLU A 124 4.52 -15.21 -14.84
N ARG A 125 4.03 -14.00 -15.19
CA ARG A 125 4.81 -12.77 -15.18
C ARG A 125 4.10 -11.67 -14.38
N ILE A 126 3.75 -11.96 -13.12
CA ILE A 126 3.03 -11.04 -12.25
C ILE A 126 3.91 -10.59 -11.09
N GLY A 127 3.99 -9.28 -10.88
CA GLY A 127 4.66 -8.63 -9.77
C GLY A 127 3.72 -7.72 -8.99
N ILE A 128 4.20 -7.23 -7.85
CA ILE A 128 3.45 -6.28 -7.01
C ILE A 128 4.34 -5.14 -6.52
N ILE A 129 3.73 -3.98 -6.29
CA ILE A 129 4.36 -2.82 -5.64
C ILE A 129 3.51 -2.40 -4.44
N GLY A 130 4.11 -2.40 -3.27
CA GLY A 130 3.52 -1.85 -2.05
C GLY A 130 4.22 -0.57 -1.60
N ILE A 131 3.45 0.47 -1.26
CA ILE A 131 3.99 1.77 -0.86
C ILE A 131 3.63 2.05 0.61
N CYS A 132 4.58 2.50 1.42
CA CYS A 132 4.40 2.78 2.84
C CYS A 132 3.91 1.53 3.61
N GLY A 133 2.83 1.59 4.37
CA GLY A 133 2.26 0.42 5.06
C GLY A 133 1.91 -0.75 4.14
N TRP A 134 1.61 -0.46 2.88
CA TRP A 134 1.38 -1.49 1.86
C TRP A 134 2.65 -2.18 1.38
N GLY A 135 3.82 -1.59 1.65
CA GLY A 135 5.10 -2.28 1.45
C GLY A 135 5.23 -3.52 2.35
N GLY A 136 4.86 -3.41 3.63
CA GLY A 136 4.81 -4.56 4.54
C GLY A 136 3.78 -5.61 4.12
N MET A 137 2.58 -5.18 3.67
CA MET A 137 1.56 -6.09 3.12
C MET A 137 2.04 -6.80 1.85
N ALA A 138 2.78 -6.11 0.98
CA ALA A 138 3.36 -6.72 -0.23
C ALA A 138 4.39 -7.81 0.12
N ILE A 139 5.26 -7.56 1.10
CA ILE A 139 6.20 -8.60 1.60
C ILE A 139 5.43 -9.80 2.16
N ASN A 140 4.38 -9.57 2.93
CA ASN A 140 3.56 -10.66 3.46
C ASN A 140 2.81 -11.41 2.34
N ALA A 141 2.30 -10.71 1.32
CA ALA A 141 1.67 -11.33 0.15
C ALA A 141 2.67 -12.20 -0.63
N ALA A 142 3.91 -11.72 -0.82
CA ALA A 142 4.97 -12.52 -1.46
C ALA A 142 5.35 -13.78 -0.67
N ALA A 143 5.18 -13.78 0.66
CA ALA A 143 5.40 -14.95 1.50
C ALA A 143 4.26 -15.99 1.41
N ILE A 144 3.07 -15.60 0.96
CA ILE A 144 1.87 -16.45 0.89
C ILE A 144 1.58 -16.89 -0.54
N ASP A 145 1.67 -15.96 -1.52
CA ASP A 145 1.27 -16.20 -2.91
C ASP A 145 2.49 -16.45 -3.80
N THR A 146 2.71 -17.72 -4.14
CA THR A 146 3.85 -18.15 -4.97
C THR A 146 3.76 -17.73 -6.45
N ARG A 147 2.63 -17.18 -6.89
CA ARG A 147 2.45 -16.62 -8.24
C ARG A 147 3.11 -15.24 -8.37
N ILE A 148 3.39 -14.57 -7.25
CA ILE A 148 4.11 -13.30 -7.24
C ILE A 148 5.59 -13.57 -7.52
N LYS A 149 6.08 -13.14 -8.68
CA LYS A 149 7.47 -13.39 -9.13
C LYS A 149 8.43 -12.27 -8.70
N ALA A 150 7.93 -11.07 -8.52
CA ALA A 150 8.74 -9.91 -8.14
C ALA A 150 7.91 -8.96 -7.25
N THR A 151 8.52 -8.46 -6.18
CA THR A 151 7.89 -7.54 -5.22
C THR A 151 8.77 -6.33 -5.00
N ALA A 152 8.24 -5.13 -5.20
CA ALA A 152 8.90 -3.90 -4.78
C ALA A 152 8.15 -3.29 -3.57
N ALA A 153 8.88 -3.00 -2.50
CA ALA A 153 8.37 -2.34 -1.30
C ALA A 153 9.01 -0.95 -1.18
N MET A 154 8.21 0.08 -1.46
CA MET A 154 8.65 1.46 -1.53
C MET A 154 8.39 2.16 -0.21
N THR A 155 9.44 2.74 0.40
CA THR A 155 9.34 3.49 1.67
C THR A 155 8.46 2.77 2.71
N MET A 156 8.67 1.46 2.88
CA MET A 156 7.75 0.58 3.59
C MET A 156 7.63 0.85 5.08
N TYR A 157 6.47 0.47 5.62
CA TYR A 157 6.25 0.25 7.05
C TYR A 157 5.90 -1.21 7.32
N ASP A 158 6.33 -1.70 8.45
CA ASP A 158 5.66 -2.81 9.13
C ASP A 158 4.58 -2.22 10.05
N MET A 159 3.34 -2.19 9.54
CA MET A 159 2.21 -1.62 10.27
C MET A 159 1.90 -2.38 11.57
N THR A 160 2.23 -3.67 11.63
CA THR A 160 2.05 -4.49 12.84
C THR A 160 3.07 -4.10 13.92
N ARG A 161 4.33 -3.88 13.53
CA ARG A 161 5.38 -3.43 14.44
C ARG A 161 5.11 -2.02 14.97
N VAL A 162 4.81 -1.06 14.10
CA VAL A 162 4.57 0.32 14.57
C VAL A 162 3.34 0.41 15.47
N THR A 163 2.30 -0.37 15.19
CA THR A 163 1.11 -0.43 16.04
C THR A 163 1.43 -1.04 17.40
N ALA A 164 2.20 -2.11 17.43
CA ALA A 164 2.54 -2.82 18.67
C ALA A 164 3.56 -2.06 19.51
N ASN A 165 4.60 -1.51 18.88
CA ASN A 165 5.81 -1.02 19.56
C ASN A 165 5.99 0.51 19.50
N GLY A 166 5.14 1.23 18.74
CA GLY A 166 5.33 2.66 18.48
C GLY A 166 6.48 2.92 17.49
N TYR A 167 6.72 4.20 17.20
CA TYR A 167 7.86 4.62 16.38
C TYR A 167 9.17 4.33 17.09
N PHE A 168 10.15 3.81 16.36
CA PHE A 168 11.48 3.43 16.85
C PHE A 168 11.44 2.41 18.00
N ASP A 169 10.35 1.63 18.09
CA ASP A 169 10.08 0.68 19.18
C ASP A 169 10.07 1.32 20.58
N ALA A 170 9.78 2.62 20.66
CA ALA A 170 9.83 3.37 21.93
C ALA A 170 8.80 2.89 22.97
N GLU A 171 7.79 2.13 22.53
CA GLU A 171 6.72 1.58 23.36
C GLU A 171 6.72 0.04 23.35
N ASP A 172 7.86 -0.59 23.03
CA ASP A 172 8.00 -2.05 23.00
C ASP A 172 8.05 -2.63 24.42
N SER A 173 6.88 -2.75 25.01
CA SER A 173 6.69 -3.45 26.28
C SER A 173 5.35 -4.15 26.35
N GLU A 174 5.28 -5.23 27.15
CA GLU A 174 4.03 -5.94 27.42
C GLU A 174 2.96 -5.00 28.00
N GLN A 175 3.35 -4.15 28.96
CA GLN A 175 2.44 -3.19 29.59
C GLN A 175 1.89 -2.18 28.59
N ALA A 176 2.70 -1.61 27.71
CA ALA A 176 2.24 -0.66 26.70
C ALA A 176 1.25 -1.32 25.73
N ARG A 177 1.54 -2.53 25.25
CA ARG A 177 0.61 -3.30 24.41
C ARG A 177 -0.68 -3.69 25.16
N TYR A 178 -0.59 -4.00 26.42
CA TYR A 178 -1.78 -4.30 27.24
C TYR A 178 -2.70 -3.09 27.35
N GLU A 179 -2.17 -1.90 27.64
CA GLU A 179 -2.95 -0.66 27.73
C GLU A 179 -3.60 -0.28 26.38
N LYS A 180 -2.87 -0.44 25.28
CA LYS A 180 -3.45 -0.27 23.93
C LYS A 180 -4.64 -1.21 23.70
N LYS A 181 -4.49 -2.49 24.00
CA LYS A 181 -5.56 -3.49 23.88
C LYS A 181 -6.75 -3.16 24.77
N LYS A 182 -6.50 -2.77 26.02
CA LYS A 182 -7.53 -2.39 26.98
C LYS A 182 -8.37 -1.21 26.50
N ALA A 183 -7.71 -0.16 26.00
CA ALA A 183 -8.39 1.02 25.46
C ALA A 183 -9.25 0.67 24.24
N MET A 184 -8.73 -0.11 23.28
CA MET A 184 -9.47 -0.53 22.10
C MET A 184 -10.63 -1.48 22.46
N ASN A 185 -10.47 -2.35 23.43
CA ASN A 185 -11.56 -3.24 23.90
C ASN A 185 -12.68 -2.46 24.62
N ALA A 186 -12.34 -1.41 25.36
CA ALA A 186 -13.34 -0.50 25.92
C ALA A 186 -14.14 0.20 24.80
N GLN A 187 -13.44 0.69 23.75
CA GLN A 187 -14.09 1.30 22.59
C GLN A 187 -14.99 0.32 21.84
N ARG A 188 -14.60 -0.95 21.69
CA ARG A 188 -15.46 -2.00 21.08
C ARG A 188 -16.80 -2.12 21.80
N THR A 189 -16.79 -2.05 23.12
CA THR A 189 -18.04 -2.09 23.91
C THR A 189 -18.92 -0.88 23.65
N VAL A 190 -18.33 0.32 23.49
CA VAL A 190 -19.05 1.54 23.14
C VAL A 190 -19.63 1.43 21.73
N ASP A 191 -18.82 1.03 20.75
CA ASP A 191 -19.24 0.86 19.35
C ASP A 191 -20.40 -0.14 19.24
N TYR A 192 -20.32 -1.27 19.95
CA TYR A 192 -21.37 -2.28 19.97
C TYR A 192 -22.70 -1.75 20.55
N LYS A 193 -22.63 -0.97 21.64
CA LYS A 193 -23.82 -0.37 22.25
C LYS A 193 -24.48 0.66 21.33
N ASN A 194 -23.64 1.43 20.60
CA ASN A 194 -24.12 2.53 19.75
C ASN A 194 -24.54 2.04 18.35
N GLY A 195 -24.19 0.81 17.96
CA GLY A 195 -24.37 0.32 16.59
C GLY A 195 -23.59 1.12 15.55
N SER A 196 -22.50 1.77 15.97
CA SER A 196 -21.65 2.62 15.13
C SER A 196 -20.20 2.56 15.59
N TYR A 197 -19.27 2.97 14.74
CA TYR A 197 -17.84 2.88 14.99
C TYR A 197 -17.22 4.26 15.15
N ALA A 198 -16.49 4.47 16.24
CA ALA A 198 -15.71 5.69 16.44
C ALA A 198 -14.54 5.74 15.47
N LEU A 199 -14.32 6.92 14.86
CA LEU A 199 -13.22 7.16 13.94
C LEU A 199 -12.06 7.89 14.64
N ALA A 200 -10.84 7.43 14.36
CA ALA A 200 -9.63 8.18 14.64
C ALA A 200 -9.47 9.33 13.63
N GLY A 201 -8.64 10.32 13.92
CA GLY A 201 -8.26 11.33 12.95
C GLY A 201 -7.36 10.77 11.84
N GLY A 202 -7.27 11.49 10.73
CA GLY A 202 -6.25 11.29 9.70
C GLY A 202 -4.92 11.95 10.07
N VAL A 203 -4.19 12.47 9.08
CA VAL A 203 -3.03 13.33 9.33
C VAL A 203 -3.48 14.59 10.07
N VAL A 204 -2.71 15.00 11.07
CA VAL A 204 -3.03 16.12 11.95
C VAL A 204 -3.30 17.41 11.16
N ASP A 205 -4.36 18.16 11.55
CA ASP A 205 -4.73 19.43 10.98
C ASP A 205 -5.54 20.25 12.03
N PRO A 206 -5.08 21.45 12.44
CA PRO A 206 -3.91 22.18 11.92
C PRO A 206 -2.57 21.55 12.33
N LEU A 207 -1.52 21.84 11.54
CA LEU A 207 -0.17 21.35 11.83
C LEU A 207 0.40 22.07 13.08
N PRO A 208 0.81 21.34 14.15
CA PRO A 208 1.46 21.96 15.30
C PRO A 208 2.80 22.61 14.91
N GLU A 209 3.15 23.75 15.55
CA GLU A 209 4.39 24.47 15.25
C GLU A 209 5.65 23.65 15.53
N ASP A 210 5.63 22.85 16.62
CA ASP A 210 6.70 21.99 17.08
C ASP A 210 6.63 20.56 16.51
N ALA A 211 5.79 20.33 15.50
CA ALA A 211 5.64 19.00 14.91
C ALA A 211 6.98 18.44 14.40
N PRO A 212 7.27 17.14 14.63
CA PRO A 212 8.43 16.48 14.03
C PRO A 212 8.44 16.59 12.51
N GLN A 213 9.62 16.54 11.89
CA GLN A 213 9.75 16.71 10.45
C GLN A 213 8.87 15.75 9.65
N PHE A 214 8.80 14.48 10.03
CA PHE A 214 8.00 13.50 9.31
C PHE A 214 6.48 13.81 9.38
N VAL A 215 6.00 14.44 10.45
CA VAL A 215 4.61 14.90 10.56
C VAL A 215 4.37 16.07 9.61
N LYS A 216 5.34 17.00 9.49
CA LYS A 216 5.32 18.08 8.50
C LYS A 216 5.31 17.55 7.07
N ASP A 217 6.08 16.50 6.79
CA ASP A 217 6.15 15.87 5.47
C ASP A 217 4.81 15.21 5.11
N TYR A 218 4.17 14.51 6.05
CA TYR A 218 2.81 13.95 5.85
C TYR A 218 1.76 15.05 5.65
N TYR A 219 1.81 16.11 6.44
CA TYR A 219 0.91 17.26 6.27
C TYR A 219 1.08 17.87 4.87
N ALA A 220 2.33 18.12 4.45
CA ALA A 220 2.64 18.69 3.15
C ALA A 220 2.12 17.83 1.97
N TYR A 221 2.07 16.52 2.11
CA TYR A 221 1.48 15.65 1.10
C TYR A 221 -0.05 15.58 1.22
N TYR A 222 -0.59 15.21 2.37
CA TYR A 222 -2.01 14.85 2.50
C TYR A 222 -2.96 16.04 2.70
N LYS A 223 -2.48 17.16 3.23
CA LYS A 223 -3.31 18.33 3.59
C LYS A 223 -3.12 19.52 2.64
N THR A 224 -2.34 19.38 1.58
CA THR A 224 -2.12 20.42 0.56
C THR A 224 -2.48 19.88 -0.84
N PRO A 225 -2.59 20.75 -1.86
CA PRO A 225 -2.85 20.32 -3.23
C PRO A 225 -1.84 19.32 -3.81
N ARG A 226 -0.69 19.14 -3.16
CA ARG A 226 0.32 18.16 -3.57
C ARG A 226 -0.23 16.74 -3.68
N GLY A 227 -1.01 16.30 -2.70
CA GLY A 227 -1.53 14.94 -2.68
C GLY A 227 -2.89 14.80 -1.97
N TYR A 228 -3.57 15.91 -1.62
CA TYR A 228 -4.89 15.85 -1.01
C TYR A 228 -5.90 15.13 -1.92
N HIS A 229 -6.66 14.20 -1.33
CA HIS A 229 -7.80 13.59 -2.00
C HIS A 229 -8.96 13.38 -1.02
N PRO A 230 -10.21 13.75 -1.38
CA PRO A 230 -11.34 13.73 -0.44
C PRO A 230 -11.70 12.33 0.08
N ARG A 231 -11.37 11.26 -0.64
CA ARG A 231 -11.59 9.87 -0.20
C ARG A 231 -10.41 9.26 0.55
N SER A 232 -9.28 9.94 0.63
CA SER A 232 -8.14 9.47 1.43
C SER A 232 -8.39 9.70 2.91
N LEU A 233 -8.22 8.66 3.74
CA LEU A 233 -8.38 8.75 5.18
C LEU A 233 -7.32 9.67 5.81
N ASN A 234 -6.13 9.71 5.24
CA ASN A 234 -5.07 10.61 5.69
C ASN A 234 -5.37 12.07 5.36
N SER A 235 -6.05 12.34 4.24
CA SER A 235 -6.42 13.70 3.84
C SER A 235 -7.67 14.21 4.55
N ASN A 236 -8.68 13.36 4.69
CA ASN A 236 -10.02 13.82 5.08
C ASN A 236 -10.82 12.72 5.83
N GLY A 237 -10.26 12.20 6.89
CA GLY A 237 -10.96 11.15 7.64
C GLY A 237 -10.07 10.48 8.67
N GLY A 238 -10.32 9.22 8.87
CA GLY A 238 -9.58 8.37 9.78
C GLY A 238 -10.11 6.95 9.80
N TRP A 239 -9.29 6.07 10.33
CA TRP A 239 -9.64 4.67 10.53
C TRP A 239 -10.63 4.50 11.69
N ASN A 240 -11.39 3.41 11.68
CA ASN A 240 -12.03 2.92 12.89
C ASN A 240 -10.98 2.79 14.00
N VAL A 241 -11.26 3.33 15.20
CA VAL A 241 -10.33 3.29 16.35
C VAL A 241 -9.91 1.85 16.64
N THR A 242 -10.85 0.91 16.57
CA THR A 242 -10.61 -0.51 16.86
C THR A 242 -9.97 -1.29 15.71
N SER A 243 -9.81 -0.66 14.54
CA SER A 243 -9.21 -1.27 13.34
C SER A 243 -7.80 -1.81 13.58
N SER A 244 -7.03 -1.14 14.44
CA SER A 244 -5.65 -1.52 14.73
C SER A 244 -5.50 -2.73 15.65
N LEU A 245 -6.58 -3.25 16.23
CA LEU A 245 -6.48 -4.32 17.26
C LEU A 245 -5.81 -5.58 16.71
N SER A 246 -6.14 -6.01 15.49
CA SER A 246 -5.53 -7.20 14.88
C SER A 246 -4.05 -7.02 14.56
N PHE A 247 -3.59 -5.78 14.31
CA PHE A 247 -2.18 -5.48 14.05
C PHE A 247 -1.28 -5.73 15.26
N LEU A 248 -1.83 -5.71 16.47
CA LEU A 248 -1.09 -6.02 17.70
C LEU A 248 -0.74 -7.52 17.84
N ASN A 249 -1.36 -8.38 17.05
CA ASN A 249 -1.29 -9.82 17.25
C ASN A 249 -1.00 -10.63 15.97
N MET A 250 -0.70 -9.97 14.86
CA MET A 250 -0.50 -10.61 13.55
C MET A 250 0.76 -10.07 12.86
N PRO A 251 1.98 -10.48 13.30
CA PRO A 251 3.24 -9.96 12.72
C PRO A 251 3.41 -10.42 11.27
N ILE A 252 3.38 -9.46 10.34
CA ILE A 252 3.38 -9.73 8.89
C ILE A 252 4.72 -10.16 8.30
N LEU A 253 5.83 -9.93 9.01
CA LEU A 253 7.15 -10.31 8.52
C LEU A 253 7.65 -11.67 9.08
N HIS A 254 6.78 -12.44 9.71
CA HIS A 254 7.19 -13.65 10.42
C HIS A 254 7.82 -14.70 9.49
N TYR A 255 7.23 -14.91 8.31
CA TYR A 255 7.71 -15.88 7.32
C TYR A 255 8.39 -15.23 6.10
N SER A 256 8.84 -13.98 6.22
CA SER A 256 9.51 -13.29 5.10
C SER A 256 10.82 -13.96 4.65
N SER A 257 11.47 -14.72 5.52
CA SER A 257 12.66 -15.53 5.16
C SER A 257 12.36 -16.69 4.20
N GLU A 258 11.10 -17.07 4.02
CA GLU A 258 10.69 -18.15 3.13
C GLU A 258 10.36 -17.65 1.70
N ILE A 259 10.39 -16.33 1.45
CA ILE A 259 10.11 -15.74 0.14
C ILE A 259 11.20 -16.14 -0.86
N ARG A 260 10.81 -16.91 -1.88
CA ARG A 260 11.73 -17.35 -2.95
C ARG A 260 11.76 -16.39 -4.13
N SER A 261 10.69 -15.64 -4.38
CA SER A 261 10.62 -14.65 -5.46
C SER A 261 11.52 -13.43 -5.19
N ALA A 262 11.79 -12.64 -6.22
CA ALA A 262 12.63 -11.45 -6.11
C ALA A 262 11.98 -10.36 -5.25
N VAL A 263 12.79 -9.67 -4.44
CA VAL A 263 12.32 -8.55 -3.61
C VAL A 263 13.29 -7.37 -3.71
N LEU A 264 12.73 -6.21 -4.03
CA LEU A 264 13.41 -4.91 -3.98
C LEU A 264 12.78 -4.03 -2.91
N LEU A 265 13.56 -3.62 -1.93
CA LEU A 265 13.18 -2.62 -0.94
C LEU A 265 13.82 -1.28 -1.32
N VAL A 266 13.03 -0.21 -1.38
CA VAL A 266 13.53 1.14 -1.66
C VAL A 266 13.11 2.07 -0.55
N HIS A 267 14.05 2.81 0.05
CA HIS A 267 13.77 3.74 1.13
C HIS A 267 14.60 5.01 1.03
N GLY A 268 14.05 6.13 1.53
CA GLY A 268 14.80 7.37 1.64
C GLY A 268 15.80 7.34 2.79
N GLU A 269 17.00 7.88 2.57
CA GLU A 269 18.06 7.94 3.59
C GLU A 269 17.61 8.68 4.85
N LYS A 270 16.88 9.81 4.70
CA LYS A 270 16.40 10.66 5.79
C LYS A 270 15.01 10.29 6.30
N ALA A 271 14.39 9.25 5.74
CA ALA A 271 13.08 8.83 6.17
C ALA A 271 13.12 8.27 7.60
N HIS A 272 12.27 8.79 8.48
CA HIS A 272 12.10 8.30 9.86
C HIS A 272 11.73 6.81 9.93
N SER A 273 11.18 6.27 8.85
CA SER A 273 10.72 4.87 8.71
C SER A 273 11.76 3.93 8.09
N ARG A 274 12.97 4.40 7.78
CA ARG A 274 14.00 3.62 7.10
C ARG A 274 14.30 2.29 7.79
N TYR A 275 14.29 2.26 9.12
CA TYR A 275 14.57 1.07 9.91
C TYR A 275 13.60 -0.10 9.64
N PHE A 276 12.38 0.16 9.15
CA PHE A 276 11.46 -0.92 8.74
C PHE A 276 11.99 -1.69 7.53
N SER A 277 12.48 -0.97 6.50
CA SER A 277 13.08 -1.63 5.32
C SER A 277 14.37 -2.36 5.67
N GLU A 278 15.22 -1.77 6.50
CA GLU A 278 16.47 -2.41 6.96
C GLU A 278 16.18 -3.70 7.73
N THR A 279 15.19 -3.68 8.63
CA THR A 279 14.77 -4.88 9.36
C THR A 279 14.12 -5.92 8.44
N ALA A 280 13.26 -5.51 7.52
CA ALA A 280 12.67 -6.43 6.55
C ALA A 280 13.75 -7.09 5.68
N TYR A 281 14.70 -6.31 5.17
CA TYR A 281 15.82 -6.82 4.39
C TYR A 281 16.65 -7.84 5.15
N SER A 282 16.94 -7.58 6.43
CA SER A 282 17.71 -8.50 7.28
C SER A 282 17.04 -9.87 7.51
N LYS A 283 15.73 -9.95 7.29
CA LYS A 283 14.95 -11.21 7.41
C LYS A 283 14.86 -11.98 6.10
N LEU A 284 15.07 -11.31 4.95
CA LEU A 284 15.00 -11.95 3.65
C LEU A 284 16.23 -12.82 3.40
N THR A 285 16.05 -13.92 2.66
CA THR A 285 17.10 -14.87 2.30
C THR A 285 17.20 -15.03 0.78
N GLY A 286 18.34 -15.47 0.28
CA GLY A 286 18.61 -15.65 -1.15
C GLY A 286 19.32 -14.45 -1.78
N ASP A 287 19.76 -14.60 -3.01
CA ASP A 287 20.58 -13.67 -3.78
C ASP A 287 19.78 -12.70 -4.67
N ASN A 288 18.46 -12.89 -4.76
CA ASN A 288 17.52 -12.06 -5.50
C ASN A 288 16.79 -11.03 -4.60
N LYS A 289 17.47 -10.54 -3.58
CA LYS A 289 16.97 -9.56 -2.60
C LYS A 289 17.87 -8.33 -2.61
N GLU A 290 17.24 -7.16 -2.68
CA GLU A 290 17.98 -5.90 -2.74
C GLU A 290 17.35 -4.85 -1.82
N LEU A 291 18.22 -4.04 -1.19
CA LEU A 291 17.82 -2.83 -0.47
C LEU A 291 18.53 -1.63 -1.10
N LEU A 292 17.74 -0.72 -1.66
CA LEU A 292 18.22 0.54 -2.24
C LEU A 292 17.85 1.71 -1.33
N ILE A 293 18.85 2.43 -0.85
CA ILE A 293 18.68 3.66 -0.07
C ILE A 293 18.92 4.86 -0.98
N ILE A 294 17.91 5.75 -1.08
CA ILE A 294 17.97 6.95 -1.91
C ILE A 294 18.58 8.08 -1.07
N PRO A 295 19.78 8.60 -1.45
CA PRO A 295 20.43 9.65 -0.70
C PRO A 295 19.58 10.90 -0.56
N GLY A 296 19.51 11.46 0.64
CA GLY A 296 18.84 12.71 0.94
C GLY A 296 17.31 12.68 0.94
N ALA A 297 16.67 11.60 0.49
CA ALA A 297 15.22 11.50 0.36
C ALA A 297 14.53 11.25 1.71
N ASN A 298 13.36 11.86 1.90
CA ASN A 298 12.42 11.61 2.99
C ASN A 298 11.43 10.49 2.63
N HIS A 299 10.55 10.17 3.56
CA HIS A 299 9.52 9.15 3.36
C HIS A 299 8.54 9.51 2.23
N THR A 300 8.00 10.73 2.25
CA THR A 300 6.98 11.18 1.29
C THR A 300 7.53 11.64 -0.06
N ASP A 301 8.85 11.78 -0.19
CA ASP A 301 9.48 12.06 -1.49
C ASP A 301 9.27 10.89 -2.46
N LEU A 302 9.21 9.66 -1.92
CA LEU A 302 8.91 8.46 -2.71
C LEU A 302 7.40 8.27 -3.00
N TYR A 303 6.55 9.24 -2.68
CA TYR A 303 5.14 9.18 -3.04
C TYR A 303 4.84 9.78 -4.43
N ASP A 304 5.52 10.87 -4.80
CA ASP A 304 5.18 11.67 -5.97
C ASP A 304 6.36 12.41 -6.63
N GLN A 305 7.55 12.45 -6.02
CA GLN A 305 8.70 13.16 -6.58
C GLN A 305 9.33 12.34 -7.71
N MET A 306 9.02 12.69 -8.95
CA MET A 306 9.36 11.92 -10.14
C MET A 306 10.86 11.81 -10.42
N ASP A 307 11.63 12.77 -9.93
CA ASP A 307 13.09 12.83 -10.01
C ASP A 307 13.81 12.08 -8.88
N ILE A 308 13.07 11.71 -7.83
CA ILE A 308 13.58 10.97 -6.66
C ILE A 308 13.18 9.48 -6.72
N ILE A 309 11.96 9.20 -7.15
CA ILE A 309 11.48 7.82 -7.30
C ILE A 309 12.30 7.10 -8.39
N PRO A 310 12.99 5.99 -8.08
CA PRO A 310 13.90 5.34 -9.01
C PRO A 310 13.14 4.45 -10.03
N PHE A 311 12.32 5.06 -10.90
CA PHE A 311 11.53 4.31 -11.88
C PHE A 311 12.37 3.50 -12.85
N GLU A 312 13.57 3.96 -13.21
CA GLU A 312 14.51 3.19 -14.05
C GLU A 312 14.95 1.89 -13.33
N LYS A 313 15.23 1.97 -12.03
CA LYS A 313 15.57 0.80 -11.23
C LYS A 313 14.38 -0.17 -11.09
N LEU A 314 13.17 0.37 -10.88
CA LEU A 314 11.95 -0.45 -10.85
C LEU A 314 11.73 -1.15 -12.19
N ASN A 315 11.89 -0.43 -13.30
CA ASN A 315 11.78 -1.00 -14.64
C ASN A 315 12.81 -2.13 -14.86
N ALA A 316 14.07 -1.89 -14.53
CA ALA A 316 15.12 -2.90 -14.66
C ALA A 316 14.81 -4.14 -13.82
N PHE A 317 14.41 -3.96 -12.54
CA PHE A 317 14.05 -5.03 -11.63
C PHE A 317 12.88 -5.86 -12.15
N PHE A 318 11.75 -5.25 -12.50
CA PHE A 318 10.61 -6.00 -13.00
C PHE A 318 10.87 -6.62 -14.37
N THR A 319 11.64 -5.97 -15.24
CA THR A 319 12.05 -6.56 -16.54
C THR A 319 12.91 -7.80 -16.33
N GLU A 320 13.79 -7.82 -15.35
CA GLU A 320 14.64 -8.96 -15.03
C GLU A 320 13.84 -10.15 -14.52
N TYR A 321 12.94 -9.93 -13.57
CA TYR A 321 12.26 -11.00 -12.83
C TYR A 321 10.85 -11.36 -13.37
N LEU A 322 10.31 -10.60 -14.32
CA LEU A 322 9.07 -10.89 -15.04
C LEU A 322 9.30 -11.25 -16.51
N ARG A 323 10.42 -11.88 -16.81
CA ARG A 323 10.75 -12.38 -18.17
C ARG A 323 9.94 -13.60 -18.55
#